data_331dba36aeab9dccacd39f71f8fc5594
#
_entry.id   331dba36aeab9dccacd39f71f8fc5594
#
_cell.length_a   1.000
_cell.length_b   1.000
_cell.length_c   1.000
_cell.angle_alpha   90.00
_cell.angle_beta   90.00
_cell.angle_gamma   90.00
#
_symmetry.space_group_name_H-M   'P 1'
#
loop_
_entity.id
_entity.type
_entity.pdbx_description
1 polymer ?
#
loop_
_entity_poly.entity_id
_entity_poly.type
_entity_poly.pdbx_seq_one_letter_code
_entity_poly.pdbx_strand_id
1 'polypeptide(L)'
;MKRKFLVLLILSCLIFSFAVLTLAATSLPKSKQTVLGLYLTAEEAFSKWHVDSEKVVVLDVRTPEEYIFVGHAPMARNIPVRVLNQELTAKKRRPVMELNPDFVSQVRKDYKATDTILIMCRSGGRSALAVNLLAEAGFRKVYNIIDGFEGDAVKDPQSYYNGKRVKNGWRNSGAPWTYKLEPNLMYQP
;
A
#
# COMPACT_ATOMS: atom_id res chain seq x y z
N MET A 1 -40.13 4.47 48.94
CA MET A 1 -38.76 3.91 48.94
C MET A 1 -38.50 2.98 47.73
N LYS A 2 -39.36 2.04 47.37
CA LYS A 2 -39.15 1.08 46.28
C LYS A 2 -38.99 1.71 44.86
N ARG A 3 -39.67 2.80 44.53
CA ARG A 3 -39.57 3.49 43.24
C ARG A 3 -38.24 4.22 43.00
N LYS A 4 -37.64 4.79 44.08
CA LYS A 4 -36.34 5.49 43.96
C LYS A 4 -35.18 4.51 43.75
N PHE A 5 -35.30 3.30 44.33
CA PHE A 5 -34.31 2.23 44.14
C PHE A 5 -34.30 1.69 42.71
N LEU A 6 -35.50 1.56 42.10
CA LEU A 6 -35.63 1.06 40.74
C LEU A 6 -35.05 2.05 39.72
N VAL A 7 -35.24 3.36 39.90
CA VAL A 7 -34.68 4.40 39.02
C VAL A 7 -33.15 4.45 39.13
N LEU A 8 -32.58 4.27 40.35
CA LEU A 8 -31.12 4.20 40.52
C LEU A 8 -30.51 2.96 39.85
N LEU A 9 -31.20 1.83 39.86
CA LEU A 9 -30.73 0.59 39.23
C LEU A 9 -30.75 0.72 37.68
N ILE A 10 -31.77 1.35 37.12
CA ILE A 10 -31.89 1.60 35.67
C ILE A 10 -30.83 2.61 35.20
N LEU A 11 -30.54 3.66 36.00
CA LEU A 11 -29.49 4.64 35.66
C LEU A 11 -28.10 4.01 35.75
N SER A 12 -27.84 3.09 36.67
CA SER A 12 -26.61 2.33 36.80
C SER A 12 -26.38 1.40 35.58
N CYS A 13 -27.43 0.74 35.08
CA CYS A 13 -27.34 -0.10 33.89
C CYS A 13 -27.10 0.69 32.62
N LEU A 14 -27.62 1.92 32.50
CA LEU A 14 -27.38 2.81 31.34
C LEU A 14 -25.93 3.36 31.29
N ILE A 15 -25.31 3.54 32.45
CA ILE A 15 -23.90 4.00 32.52
C ILE A 15 -22.91 2.87 32.18
N PHE A 16 -23.27 1.61 32.40
CA PHE A 16 -22.42 0.46 32.10
C PHE A 16 -22.48 0.01 30.63
N SER A 17 -23.44 0.52 29.83
CA SER A 17 -23.58 0.17 28.41
C SER A 17 -22.72 1.00 27.45
N PHE A 18 -21.98 1.99 27.95
CA PHE A 18 -20.90 2.67 27.23
C PHE A 18 -19.54 2.05 27.55
N ALA A 19 -19.45 0.73 27.53
CA ALA A 19 -18.17 0.07 27.33
C ALA A 19 -17.74 0.44 25.90
N VAL A 20 -16.98 1.53 25.79
CA VAL A 20 -16.30 1.93 24.58
C VAL A 20 -15.47 0.74 24.14
N LEU A 21 -15.95 0.03 23.11
CA LEU A 21 -15.15 -0.92 22.38
C LEU A 21 -14.04 -0.09 21.71
N THR A 22 -12.98 0.20 22.48
CA THR A 22 -11.74 0.75 21.91
C THR A 22 -11.19 -0.37 21.04
N LEU A 23 -11.63 -0.39 19.78
CA LEU A 23 -10.96 -1.13 18.74
C LEU A 23 -9.53 -0.59 18.76
N ALA A 24 -8.60 -1.37 19.32
CA ALA A 24 -7.19 -1.01 19.29
C ALA A 24 -6.82 -0.85 17.82
N ALA A 25 -6.76 0.38 17.36
CA ALA A 25 -6.25 0.68 16.03
C ALA A 25 -4.83 0.13 15.99
N THR A 26 -4.63 -1.01 15.32
CA THR A 26 -3.30 -1.58 15.15
C THR A 26 -2.45 -0.53 14.44
N SER A 27 -1.50 0.05 15.17
CA SER A 27 -0.65 1.10 14.63
C SER A 27 0.07 0.57 13.38
N LEU A 28 0.05 1.36 12.31
CA LEU A 28 0.72 1.02 11.07
C LEU A 28 2.21 0.73 11.35
N PRO A 29 2.75 -0.42 10.90
CA PRO A 29 4.16 -0.77 11.11
C PRO A 29 5.10 0.36 10.68
N LYS A 30 6.17 0.63 11.45
CA LYS A 30 7.15 1.70 11.14
C LYS A 30 7.67 1.65 9.71
N SER A 31 7.89 0.45 9.16
CA SER A 31 8.32 0.25 7.77
C SER A 31 7.32 0.69 6.70
N LYS A 32 6.07 0.96 7.07
CA LYS A 32 5.02 1.44 6.17
C LYS A 32 4.64 2.91 6.43
N GLN A 33 5.18 3.52 7.50
CA GLN A 33 4.92 4.92 7.83
C GLN A 33 5.65 5.85 6.88
N THR A 34 5.04 7.00 6.61
CA THR A 34 5.56 8.04 5.70
C THR A 34 5.49 9.41 6.34
N VAL A 35 6.36 10.32 5.92
CA VAL A 35 6.38 11.72 6.39
C VAL A 35 5.11 12.50 6.01
N LEU A 36 4.41 12.09 4.94
CA LEU A 36 3.16 12.73 4.53
C LEU A 36 1.94 12.24 5.31
N GLY A 37 2.01 11.08 5.96
CA GLY A 37 0.89 10.51 6.70
C GLY A 37 -0.34 10.14 5.86
N LEU A 38 -0.20 10.04 4.53
CA LEU A 38 -1.27 9.74 3.60
C LEU A 38 -1.28 8.24 3.28
N TYR A 39 -2.30 7.53 3.74
CA TYR A 39 -2.41 6.08 3.62
C TYR A 39 -3.74 5.67 3.01
N LEU A 40 -3.71 4.62 2.21
CA LEU A 40 -4.89 3.95 1.66
C LEU A 40 -4.64 2.44 1.68
N THR A 41 -5.68 1.65 1.87
CA THR A 41 -5.70 0.25 1.46
C THR A 41 -5.80 0.14 -0.06
N ALA A 42 -5.55 -1.03 -0.62
CA ALA A 42 -5.69 -1.25 -2.06
C ALA A 42 -7.13 -1.01 -2.56
N GLU A 43 -8.12 -1.39 -1.75
CA GLU A 43 -9.55 -1.17 -2.05
C GLU A 43 -9.89 0.34 -2.07
N GLU A 44 -9.46 1.09 -1.06
CA GLU A 44 -9.65 2.55 -1.00
C GLU A 44 -8.90 3.25 -2.14
N ALA A 45 -7.71 2.77 -2.50
CA ALA A 45 -6.92 3.30 -3.60
C ALA A 45 -7.60 3.07 -4.95
N PHE A 46 -8.14 1.87 -5.18
CA PHE A 46 -8.93 1.59 -6.39
C PHE A 46 -10.17 2.47 -6.46
N SER A 47 -10.92 2.58 -5.36
CA SER A 47 -12.10 3.43 -5.29
C SER A 47 -11.77 4.91 -5.58
N LYS A 48 -10.67 5.43 -5.00
CA LYS A 48 -10.21 6.80 -5.23
C LYS A 48 -9.81 7.03 -6.69
N TRP A 49 -9.08 6.10 -7.30
CA TRP A 49 -8.71 6.17 -8.70
C TRP A 49 -9.95 6.09 -9.61
N HIS A 50 -10.89 5.19 -9.32
CA HIS A 50 -12.08 4.96 -10.15
C HIS A 50 -12.99 6.20 -10.24
N VAL A 51 -13.06 6.98 -9.18
CA VAL A 51 -13.86 8.23 -9.13
C VAL A 51 -13.27 9.34 -10.00
N ASP A 52 -11.92 9.42 -10.11
CA ASP A 52 -11.25 10.51 -10.85
C ASP A 52 -9.98 9.98 -11.55
N SER A 53 -10.18 9.03 -12.47
CA SER A 53 -9.08 8.33 -13.17
C SER A 53 -8.22 9.23 -14.06
N GLU A 54 -8.72 10.41 -14.43
CA GLU A 54 -7.96 11.39 -15.23
C GLU A 54 -6.97 12.21 -14.38
N LYS A 55 -7.24 12.35 -13.06
CA LYS A 55 -6.42 13.19 -12.16
C LYS A 55 -5.65 12.41 -11.11
N VAL A 56 -5.95 11.12 -10.96
CA VAL A 56 -5.31 10.25 -9.98
C VAL A 56 -4.41 9.25 -10.70
N VAL A 57 -3.14 9.27 -10.37
CA VAL A 57 -2.13 8.36 -10.94
C VAL A 57 -1.94 7.16 -10.01
N VAL A 58 -1.81 5.97 -10.59
CA VAL A 58 -1.35 4.76 -9.88
C VAL A 58 0.08 4.43 -10.32
N LEU A 59 1.00 4.41 -9.35
CA LEU A 59 2.41 4.12 -9.58
C LEU A 59 2.81 2.81 -8.89
N ASP A 60 3.29 1.84 -9.67
CA ASP A 60 3.85 0.60 -9.15
C ASP A 60 5.37 0.72 -9.05
N VAL A 61 5.89 0.72 -7.82
CA VAL A 61 7.32 0.87 -7.55
C VAL A 61 8.04 -0.45 -7.29
N ARG A 62 7.41 -1.56 -7.69
CA ARG A 62 8.06 -2.89 -7.70
C ARG A 62 9.09 -2.97 -8.79
N THR A 63 9.92 -4.03 -8.75
CA THR A 63 10.86 -4.27 -9.84
C THR A 63 10.12 -4.64 -11.14
N PRO A 64 10.72 -4.43 -12.33
CA PRO A 64 10.11 -4.82 -13.60
C PRO A 64 9.75 -6.29 -13.65
N GLU A 65 10.55 -7.17 -13.04
CA GLU A 65 10.29 -8.60 -12.99
C GLU A 65 9.04 -8.91 -12.16
N GLU A 66 8.85 -8.23 -11.02
CA GLU A 66 7.63 -8.38 -10.23
C GLU A 66 6.40 -7.88 -11.01
N TYR A 67 6.52 -6.74 -11.71
CA TYR A 67 5.44 -6.18 -12.54
C TYR A 67 5.00 -7.15 -13.65
N ILE A 68 5.95 -7.76 -14.34
CA ILE A 68 5.71 -8.66 -15.46
C ILE A 68 5.20 -10.04 -14.97
N PHE A 69 5.90 -10.67 -14.02
CA PHE A 69 5.67 -12.08 -13.68
C PHE A 69 4.66 -12.30 -12.56
N VAL A 70 4.41 -11.30 -11.71
CA VAL A 70 3.39 -11.41 -10.64
C VAL A 70 2.05 -10.81 -11.09
N GLY A 71 2.07 -10.02 -12.19
CA GLY A 71 0.94 -9.24 -12.68
C GLY A 71 0.92 -7.84 -12.07
N HIS A 72 0.02 -6.98 -12.56
CA HIS A 72 -0.05 -5.56 -12.21
C HIS A 72 -1.47 -5.00 -12.39
N ALA A 73 -1.74 -3.83 -11.82
CA ALA A 73 -2.95 -3.07 -12.11
C ALA A 73 -2.88 -2.49 -13.53
N PRO A 74 -3.93 -2.62 -14.38
CA PRO A 74 -3.86 -2.24 -15.80
C PRO A 74 -3.50 -0.79 -16.07
N MET A 75 -3.79 0.11 -15.10
CA MET A 75 -3.50 1.54 -15.19
C MET A 75 -2.18 1.94 -14.54
N ALA A 76 -1.50 1.02 -13.85
CA ALA A 76 -0.32 1.37 -13.07
C ALA A 76 0.91 1.54 -13.94
N ARG A 77 1.55 2.72 -13.89
CA ARG A 77 2.88 2.96 -14.44
C ARG A 77 3.92 2.30 -13.56
N ASN A 78 4.83 1.51 -14.13
CA ASN A 78 5.94 0.94 -13.38
C ASN A 78 7.15 1.88 -13.42
N ILE A 79 7.56 2.37 -12.26
CA ILE A 79 8.85 3.06 -12.04
C ILE A 79 9.43 2.50 -10.74
N PRO A 80 10.44 1.61 -10.81
CA PRO A 80 10.91 0.90 -9.64
C PRO A 80 11.69 1.82 -8.70
N VAL A 81 11.36 1.81 -7.40
CA VAL A 81 12.16 2.50 -6.38
C VAL A 81 13.42 1.70 -6.03
N ARG A 82 13.41 0.41 -6.32
CA ARG A 82 14.57 -0.49 -6.22
C ARG A 82 14.61 -1.41 -7.43
N VAL A 83 15.81 -1.66 -7.92
CA VAL A 83 16.09 -2.58 -9.02
C VAL A 83 16.81 -3.82 -8.53
N LEU A 84 16.66 -4.94 -9.23
CA LEU A 84 17.33 -6.18 -8.91
C LEU A 84 18.82 -6.08 -9.29
N ASN A 85 19.71 -6.31 -8.32
CA ASN A 85 21.14 -6.51 -8.61
C ASN A 85 21.38 -7.99 -8.92
N GLN A 86 21.57 -8.31 -10.20
CA GLN A 86 21.72 -9.69 -10.67
C GLN A 86 22.99 -10.35 -10.14
N GLU A 87 24.12 -9.65 -10.13
CA GLU A 87 25.42 -10.15 -9.65
C GLU A 87 25.35 -10.51 -8.16
N LEU A 88 24.89 -9.58 -7.32
CA LEU A 88 24.74 -9.85 -5.88
C LEU A 88 23.66 -10.90 -5.60
N THR A 89 22.62 -10.98 -6.44
CA THR A 89 21.59 -12.02 -6.33
C THR A 89 22.18 -13.40 -6.56
N ALA A 90 22.97 -13.58 -7.61
CA ALA A 90 23.66 -14.82 -7.90
C ALA A 90 24.64 -15.20 -6.77
N LYS A 91 25.47 -14.26 -6.33
CA LYS A 91 26.46 -14.47 -5.24
C LYS A 91 25.80 -14.83 -3.91
N LYS A 92 24.70 -14.16 -3.54
CA LYS A 92 23.99 -14.38 -2.27
C LYS A 92 22.92 -15.44 -2.34
N ARG A 93 22.63 -16.02 -3.52
CA ARG A 93 21.58 -17.00 -3.78
C ARG A 93 20.18 -16.58 -3.25
N ARG A 94 19.91 -15.28 -3.29
CA ARG A 94 18.62 -14.69 -2.94
C ARG A 94 18.46 -13.33 -3.61
N PRO A 95 17.23 -12.86 -3.90
CA PRO A 95 17.01 -11.54 -4.50
C PRO A 95 17.67 -10.43 -3.67
N VAL A 96 18.51 -9.63 -4.31
CA VAL A 96 19.13 -8.42 -3.74
C VAL A 96 18.69 -7.23 -4.58
N MET A 97 18.05 -6.28 -3.92
CA MET A 97 17.54 -5.07 -4.56
C MET A 97 18.29 -3.85 -4.06
N GLU A 98 18.72 -3.01 -4.98
CA GLU A 98 19.40 -1.74 -4.70
C GLU A 98 18.46 -0.56 -5.01
N LEU A 99 18.73 0.58 -4.38
CA LEU A 99 17.98 1.80 -4.67
C LEU A 99 18.17 2.20 -6.14
N ASN A 100 17.08 2.56 -6.81
CA ASN A 100 17.15 3.19 -8.12
C ASN A 100 17.53 4.67 -7.93
N PRO A 101 18.74 5.11 -8.31
CA PRO A 101 19.16 6.49 -8.10
C PRO A 101 18.33 7.48 -8.93
N ASP A 102 17.77 7.02 -10.05
CA ASP A 102 17.00 7.83 -10.98
C ASP A 102 15.50 7.84 -10.69
N PHE A 103 15.04 7.18 -9.62
CA PHE A 103 13.61 7.07 -9.30
C PHE A 103 12.89 8.42 -9.30
N VAL A 104 13.41 9.39 -8.55
CA VAL A 104 12.78 10.71 -8.43
C VAL A 104 12.80 11.47 -9.75
N SER A 105 13.92 11.43 -10.49
CA SER A 105 14.05 12.10 -11.80
C SER A 105 13.10 11.50 -12.84
N GLN A 106 12.92 10.17 -12.84
CA GLN A 106 11.98 9.47 -13.71
C GLN A 106 10.52 9.82 -13.40
N VAL A 107 10.15 9.87 -12.10
CA VAL A 107 8.80 10.31 -11.71
C VAL A 107 8.54 11.76 -12.15
N ARG A 108 9.52 12.66 -12.00
CA ARG A 108 9.39 14.07 -12.42
C ARG A 108 9.26 14.28 -13.92
N LYS A 109 9.72 13.35 -14.76
CA LYS A 109 9.51 13.41 -16.22
C LYS A 109 8.03 13.27 -16.56
N ASP A 110 7.31 12.41 -15.86
CA ASP A 110 5.94 12.04 -16.18
C ASP A 110 4.89 12.80 -15.33
N TYR A 111 5.27 13.26 -14.10
CA TYR A 111 4.31 13.78 -13.11
C TYR A 111 4.80 15.06 -12.43
N LYS A 112 3.83 15.95 -12.12
CA LYS A 112 4.06 17.21 -11.40
C LYS A 112 3.94 17.00 -9.89
N ALA A 113 4.60 17.83 -9.10
CA ALA A 113 4.53 17.80 -7.63
C ALA A 113 3.12 18.05 -7.06
N THR A 114 2.21 18.58 -7.88
CA THR A 114 0.80 18.85 -7.54
C THR A 114 -0.12 17.67 -7.81
N ASP A 115 0.32 16.66 -8.55
CA ASP A 115 -0.48 15.52 -8.95
C ASP A 115 -0.79 14.63 -7.74
N THR A 116 -1.93 13.95 -7.80
CA THR A 116 -2.31 12.95 -6.82
C THR A 116 -1.80 11.60 -7.26
N ILE A 117 -0.85 11.03 -6.51
CA ILE A 117 -0.18 9.77 -6.85
C ILE A 117 -0.44 8.72 -5.77
N LEU A 118 -0.96 7.58 -6.17
CA LEU A 118 -1.17 6.40 -5.32
C LEU A 118 -0.05 5.42 -5.60
N ILE A 119 0.78 5.14 -4.61
CA ILE A 119 1.98 4.32 -4.79
C ILE A 119 1.79 2.95 -4.17
N MET A 120 1.99 1.90 -4.97
CA MET A 120 2.02 0.53 -4.50
C MET A 120 3.38 -0.13 -4.69
N CYS A 121 3.70 -1.04 -3.77
CA CYS A 121 4.74 -2.04 -3.98
C CYS A 121 4.14 -3.43 -3.68
N ARG A 122 4.93 -4.39 -3.22
CA ARG A 122 4.41 -5.71 -2.85
C ARG A 122 3.43 -5.68 -1.67
N SER A 123 3.79 -4.94 -0.58
CA SER A 123 3.03 -4.93 0.70
C SER A 123 3.23 -3.66 1.53
N GLY A 124 3.49 -2.51 0.93
CA GLY A 124 3.47 -1.20 1.58
C GLY A 124 4.83 -0.64 2.05
N GLY A 125 5.90 -1.44 2.15
CA GLY A 125 7.18 -0.95 2.71
C GLY A 125 8.05 -0.18 1.70
N ARG A 126 8.25 -0.68 0.49
CA ARG A 126 9.01 0.02 -0.57
C ARG A 126 8.24 1.26 -1.07
N SER A 127 6.91 1.19 -1.10
CA SER A 127 6.08 2.34 -1.44
C SER A 127 6.18 3.44 -0.39
N ALA A 128 6.31 3.11 0.90
CA ALA A 128 6.59 4.10 1.94
C ALA A 128 7.94 4.82 1.71
N LEU A 129 8.99 4.10 1.33
CA LEU A 129 10.27 4.69 0.92
C LEU A 129 10.08 5.63 -0.28
N ALA A 130 9.37 5.19 -1.32
CA ALA A 130 9.09 5.99 -2.52
C ALA A 130 8.32 7.28 -2.17
N VAL A 131 7.30 7.20 -1.31
CA VAL A 131 6.56 8.38 -0.81
C VAL A 131 7.50 9.37 -0.13
N ASN A 132 8.41 8.91 0.73
CA ASN A 132 9.34 9.79 1.44
C ASN A 132 10.31 10.49 0.48
N LEU A 133 10.88 9.77 -0.51
CA LEU A 133 11.75 10.35 -1.53
C LEU A 133 11.02 11.42 -2.37
N LEU A 134 9.76 11.16 -2.73
CA LEU A 134 8.96 12.14 -3.48
C LEU A 134 8.55 13.32 -2.60
N ALA A 135 8.28 13.12 -1.32
CA ALA A 135 7.98 14.20 -0.38
C ALA A 135 9.18 15.14 -0.22
N GLU A 136 10.41 14.63 -0.12
CA GLU A 136 11.65 15.39 -0.13
C GLU A 136 11.83 16.16 -1.43
N ALA A 137 11.38 15.58 -2.55
CA ALA A 137 11.38 16.21 -3.86
C ALA A 137 10.23 17.22 -4.09
N GLY A 138 9.41 17.52 -3.06
CA GLY A 138 8.35 18.54 -3.11
C GLY A 138 6.95 18.04 -3.45
N PHE A 139 6.75 16.76 -3.72
CA PHE A 139 5.42 16.20 -3.90
C PHE A 139 4.63 16.20 -2.58
N ARG A 140 3.33 16.52 -2.62
CA ARG A 140 2.51 16.67 -1.40
C ARG A 140 1.28 15.77 -1.34
N LYS A 141 0.81 15.26 -2.47
CA LYS A 141 -0.39 14.41 -2.57
C LYS A 141 -0.01 12.98 -2.97
N VAL A 142 0.94 12.40 -2.24
CA VAL A 142 1.46 11.05 -2.52
C VAL A 142 1.02 10.11 -1.41
N TYR A 143 0.24 9.10 -1.78
CA TYR A 143 -0.39 8.15 -0.86
C TYR A 143 0.35 6.81 -0.89
N ASN A 144 0.63 6.26 0.28
CA ASN A 144 1.13 4.90 0.39
C ASN A 144 -0.03 3.91 0.41
N ILE A 145 -0.10 2.99 -0.56
CA ILE A 145 -0.99 1.83 -0.52
C ILE A 145 -0.37 0.80 0.43
N ILE A 146 -0.89 0.75 1.67
CA ILE A 146 -0.25 0.08 2.82
C ILE A 146 -0.19 -1.44 2.73
N ASP A 147 -1.07 -2.05 1.96
CA ASP A 147 -1.10 -3.48 1.68
C ASP A 147 -0.53 -3.83 0.28
N GLY A 148 -0.30 -2.82 -0.57
CA GLY A 148 0.36 -2.95 -1.86
C GLY A 148 -0.37 -3.83 -2.86
N PHE A 149 0.35 -4.45 -3.79
CA PHE A 149 -0.23 -5.28 -4.84
C PHE A 149 -0.57 -6.70 -4.35
N GLU A 150 0.35 -7.37 -3.64
CA GLU A 150 0.18 -8.76 -3.23
C GLU A 150 -0.42 -8.93 -1.83
N GLY A 151 -0.36 -7.90 -1.01
CA GLY A 151 -0.85 -7.94 0.36
C GLY A 151 0.16 -8.42 1.40
N ASP A 152 -0.31 -8.55 2.62
CA ASP A 152 0.46 -9.05 3.76
C ASP A 152 0.45 -10.59 3.80
N ALA A 153 1.58 -11.18 4.20
CA ALA A 153 1.66 -12.62 4.39
C ALA A 153 0.79 -13.06 5.58
N VAL A 154 0.12 -14.20 5.43
CA VAL A 154 -0.53 -14.89 6.55
C VAL A 154 0.55 -15.35 7.53
N LYS A 155 0.43 -14.93 8.80
CA LYS A 155 1.35 -15.29 9.88
C LYS A 155 0.62 -16.18 10.90
N ASP A 156 0.19 -17.33 10.45
CA ASP A 156 -0.50 -18.31 11.28
C ASP A 156 0.06 -19.70 10.95
N PRO A 157 0.91 -20.28 11.83
CA PRO A 157 1.51 -21.60 11.59
C PRO A 157 0.49 -22.73 11.42
N GLN A 158 -0.72 -22.58 11.94
CA GLN A 158 -1.80 -23.56 11.81
C GLN A 158 -2.57 -23.43 10.49
N SER A 159 -2.40 -22.33 9.76
CA SER A 159 -3.11 -22.07 8.52
C SER A 159 -2.41 -22.75 7.33
N TYR A 160 -3.19 -23.40 6.46
CA TYR A 160 -2.74 -23.85 5.13
C TYR A 160 -2.15 -22.70 4.28
N TYR A 161 -2.56 -21.48 4.57
CA TYR A 161 -2.08 -20.26 3.88
C TYR A 161 -0.88 -19.61 4.57
N ASN A 162 -0.27 -20.23 5.58
CA ASN A 162 0.87 -19.64 6.26
C ASN A 162 1.97 -19.24 5.27
N GLY A 163 2.45 -18.01 5.35
CA GLY A 163 3.43 -17.42 4.44
C GLY A 163 2.85 -16.92 3.11
N LYS A 164 1.63 -17.30 2.72
CA LYS A 164 0.98 -16.87 1.46
C LYS A 164 0.35 -15.47 1.62
N ARG A 165 0.22 -14.74 0.50
CA ARG A 165 -0.37 -13.40 0.44
C ARG A 165 -1.75 -13.47 -0.20
N VAL A 166 -2.77 -13.67 0.64
CA VAL A 166 -4.15 -13.93 0.20
C VAL A 166 -5.21 -13.14 0.98
N LYS A 167 -4.79 -12.28 1.92
CA LYS A 167 -5.70 -11.56 2.82
C LYS A 167 -6.18 -10.22 2.26
N ASN A 168 -5.26 -9.44 1.71
CA ASN A 168 -5.44 -8.05 1.29
C ASN A 168 -4.48 -7.75 0.14
N GLY A 169 -4.38 -6.48 -0.25
CA GLY A 169 -3.61 -6.04 -1.40
C GLY A 169 -4.44 -6.01 -2.68
N TRP A 170 -3.98 -5.25 -3.66
CA TRP A 170 -4.70 -4.96 -4.90
C TRP A 170 -5.26 -6.21 -5.60
N ARG A 171 -4.41 -7.22 -5.76
CA ARG A 171 -4.78 -8.47 -6.44
C ARG A 171 -5.88 -9.26 -5.73
N ASN A 172 -6.01 -9.11 -4.42
CA ASN A 172 -6.96 -9.87 -3.60
C ASN A 172 -8.20 -9.04 -3.18
N SER A 173 -8.28 -7.74 -3.55
CA SER A 173 -9.36 -6.83 -3.16
C SER A 173 -10.52 -6.73 -4.16
N GLY A 174 -10.48 -7.53 -5.25
CA GLY A 174 -11.45 -7.41 -6.34
C GLY A 174 -11.14 -6.30 -7.34
N ALA A 175 -10.10 -5.49 -7.13
CA ALA A 175 -9.64 -4.51 -8.09
C ALA A 175 -9.06 -5.19 -9.35
N PRO A 176 -9.17 -4.56 -10.54
CA PRO A 176 -8.68 -5.15 -11.79
C PRO A 176 -7.16 -5.30 -11.78
N TRP A 177 -6.68 -6.45 -12.25
CA TRP A 177 -5.27 -6.72 -12.47
C TRP A 177 -5.06 -7.63 -13.68
N THR A 178 -3.85 -7.64 -14.26
CA THR A 178 -3.56 -8.30 -15.52
C THR A 178 -2.08 -8.72 -15.61
N TYR A 179 -1.79 -9.59 -16.57
CA TYR A 179 -0.46 -9.89 -17.11
C TYR A 179 -0.23 -9.24 -18.48
N LYS A 180 -1.25 -8.60 -19.08
CA LYS A 180 -1.13 -7.96 -20.39
C LYS A 180 -0.27 -6.71 -20.25
N LEU A 181 0.84 -6.68 -20.97
CA LEU A 181 1.81 -5.59 -20.89
C LEU A 181 1.44 -4.47 -21.86
N GLU A 182 1.45 -3.23 -21.35
CA GLU A 182 1.30 -2.01 -22.15
C GLU A 182 2.65 -1.28 -22.14
N PRO A 183 3.35 -1.18 -23.32
CA PRO A 183 4.72 -0.68 -23.39
C PRO A 183 4.95 0.71 -22.77
N ASN A 184 3.94 1.59 -22.87
CA ASN A 184 3.98 2.94 -22.31
C ASN A 184 3.83 2.98 -20.77
N LEU A 185 3.40 1.89 -20.14
CA LEU A 185 3.28 1.76 -18.69
C LEU A 185 4.44 0.97 -18.06
N MET A 186 5.23 0.29 -18.88
CA MET A 186 6.40 -0.47 -18.42
C MET A 186 7.57 0.44 -18.08
N TYR A 187 8.41 -0.01 -17.16
CA TYR A 187 9.69 0.64 -16.87
C TYR A 187 10.61 0.59 -18.09
N GLN A 188 11.16 1.74 -18.41
CA GLN A 188 12.22 1.91 -19.41
C GLN A 188 13.41 2.58 -18.70
N PRO A 189 14.55 1.89 -18.58
CA PRO A 189 15.73 2.41 -17.87
C PRO A 189 16.36 3.62 -18.56
#